data_b5ad120e00dfec48cb6eb66b438868d8
#
_entry.id   b5ad120e00dfec48cb6eb66b438868d8
#
_cell.length_a   1.000
_cell.length_b   1.000
_cell.length_c   1.000
_cell.angle_alpha   90.00
_cell.angle_beta   90.00
_cell.angle_gamma   90.00
#
_symmetry.space_group_name_H-M   'P 1'
#
loop_
_entity.id
_entity.type
_entity.pdbx_description
1 polymer ?
#
loop_
_entity_poly.entity_id
_entity_poly.type
_entity_poly.pdbx_seq_one_letter_code
_entity_poly.pdbx_strand_id
1 'polypeptide(L)'
;FLAVGRMVYSAVEAAQELEEHGISARVLDMRWVKPVDVRAVQAAAHDSRLLVSVEDGTLAGGFGSAVLEALADAGLETQVLRLGLPDAFVGHGTVEGLLSTLGLDAHGIAESVAHRLEGVAPARGGER
;
A
#
# COMPACT_ATOMS: atom_id res chain seq x y z
N PHE A 1 -4.32 0.92 -3.56
CA PHE A 1 -3.06 1.52 -3.09
C PHE A 1 -3.30 2.91 -2.54
N LEU A 2 -2.70 3.20 -1.40
CA LEU A 2 -2.54 4.53 -0.83
C LEU A 2 -1.05 4.87 -0.94
N ALA A 3 -0.68 5.74 -1.86
CA ALA A 3 0.72 6.03 -2.16
C ALA A 3 1.07 7.49 -1.94
N VAL A 4 2.30 7.78 -1.55
CA VAL A 4 2.81 9.13 -1.35
C VAL A 4 4.10 9.37 -2.12
N GLY A 5 4.26 10.60 -2.60
CA GLY A 5 5.46 11.04 -3.29
C GLY A 5 5.76 10.23 -4.56
N ARG A 6 7.01 9.92 -4.77
CA ARG A 6 7.47 9.15 -5.95
C ARG A 6 6.86 7.75 -6.05
N MET A 7 6.43 7.20 -4.93
CA MET A 7 5.89 5.84 -4.89
C MET A 7 4.54 5.71 -5.59
N VAL A 8 3.88 6.82 -5.91
CA VAL A 8 2.67 6.84 -6.74
C VAL A 8 2.92 6.20 -8.11
N TYR A 9 4.06 6.50 -8.75
CA TYR A 9 4.41 5.93 -10.07
C TYR A 9 4.61 4.42 -9.99
N SER A 10 5.39 3.95 -9.01
CA SER A 10 5.59 2.51 -8.81
C SER A 10 4.28 1.79 -8.48
N ALA A 11 3.40 2.42 -7.71
CA ALA A 11 2.08 1.86 -7.40
C ALA A 11 1.17 1.76 -8.63
N VAL A 12 1.22 2.76 -9.53
CA VAL A 12 0.46 2.71 -10.80
C VAL A 12 0.95 1.58 -11.70
N GLU A 13 2.25 1.43 -11.86
CA GLU A 13 2.83 0.33 -12.65
C GLU A 13 2.52 -1.03 -12.02
N ALA A 14 2.60 -1.15 -10.68
CA ALA A 14 2.23 -2.36 -9.98
C ALA A 14 0.73 -2.70 -10.14
N ALA A 15 -0.14 -1.69 -10.14
CA ALA A 15 -1.57 -1.89 -10.39
C ALA A 15 -1.85 -2.43 -11.80
N GLN A 16 -1.10 -1.96 -12.79
CA GLN A 16 -1.19 -2.48 -14.18
C GLN A 16 -0.74 -3.94 -14.25
N GLU A 17 0.38 -4.28 -13.61
CA GLU A 17 0.87 -5.66 -13.54
C GLU A 17 -0.14 -6.59 -12.85
N LEU A 18 -0.74 -6.14 -11.75
CA LEU A 18 -1.77 -6.90 -11.04
C LEU A 18 -3.03 -7.13 -11.89
N GLU A 19 -3.43 -6.15 -12.70
CA GLU A 19 -4.59 -6.28 -13.59
C GLU A 19 -4.37 -7.37 -14.65
N GLU A 20 -3.16 -7.54 -15.17
CA GLU A 20 -2.80 -8.64 -16.08
C GLU A 20 -3.00 -10.01 -15.42
N HIS A 21 -2.94 -10.08 -14.10
CA HIS A 21 -3.19 -11.29 -13.31
C HIS A 21 -4.61 -11.37 -12.71
N GLY A 22 -5.53 -10.52 -13.19
CA GLY A 22 -6.92 -10.53 -12.75
C GLY A 22 -7.18 -9.87 -11.39
N ILE A 23 -6.22 -9.12 -10.87
CA ILE A 23 -6.36 -8.38 -9.61
C ILE A 23 -6.59 -6.91 -9.94
N SER A 24 -7.81 -6.42 -9.72
CA SER A 24 -8.14 -5.02 -9.90
C SER A 24 -7.61 -4.18 -8.74
N ALA A 25 -6.86 -3.14 -9.06
CA ALA A 25 -6.28 -2.25 -8.06
C ALA A 25 -6.50 -0.78 -8.44
N ARG A 26 -6.84 0.03 -7.45
CA ARG A 26 -6.97 1.48 -7.57
C ARG A 26 -5.79 2.14 -6.84
N VAL A 27 -5.27 3.22 -7.40
CA VAL A 27 -4.19 4.02 -6.79
C VAL A 27 -4.73 5.38 -6.40
N LEU A 28 -4.53 5.75 -5.15
CA LEU A 28 -4.80 7.08 -4.62
C LEU A 28 -3.47 7.77 -4.31
N ASP A 29 -3.23 8.91 -4.96
CA ASP A 29 -2.15 9.83 -4.57
C ASP A 29 -2.60 10.59 -3.33
N MET A 30 -2.06 10.20 -2.19
CA MET A 30 -2.48 10.76 -0.89
C MET A 30 -1.89 12.13 -0.63
N ARG A 31 -0.84 12.52 -1.35
CA ARG A 31 -0.14 13.82 -1.30
C ARG A 31 0.44 14.18 0.07
N TRP A 32 -0.35 14.06 1.13
CA TRP A 32 -0.02 14.50 2.48
C TRP A 32 0.11 13.32 3.42
N VAL A 33 1.20 13.31 4.18
CA VAL A 33 1.38 12.34 5.28
C VAL A 33 0.71 12.86 6.55
N LYS A 34 0.82 14.17 6.77
CA LYS A 34 0.26 14.83 7.95
C LYS A 34 -0.28 16.23 7.60
N PRO A 35 -1.58 16.45 7.76
CA PRO A 35 -2.60 15.47 8.15
C PRO A 35 -2.87 14.45 7.02
N VAL A 36 -3.10 13.19 7.39
CA VAL A 36 -3.57 12.19 6.44
C VAL A 36 -5.02 12.48 6.04
N ASP A 37 -5.38 12.25 4.78
CA ASP A 37 -6.78 12.36 4.33
C ASP A 37 -7.60 11.17 4.87
N VAL A 38 -8.17 11.35 6.05
CA VAL A 38 -8.97 10.34 6.75
C VAL A 38 -10.16 9.88 5.93
N ARG A 39 -10.80 10.79 5.18
CA ARG A 39 -11.97 10.44 4.35
C ARG A 39 -11.58 9.52 3.20
N ALA A 40 -10.44 9.80 2.55
CA ALA A 40 -9.92 8.95 1.49
C ALA A 40 -9.54 7.56 2.03
N VAL A 41 -8.91 7.48 3.21
CA VAL A 41 -8.57 6.22 3.86
C VAL A 41 -9.84 5.41 4.17
N GLN A 42 -10.85 6.04 4.77
CA GLN A 42 -12.12 5.37 5.12
C GLN A 42 -12.86 4.87 3.87
N ALA A 43 -12.96 5.69 2.83
CA ALA A 43 -13.61 5.28 1.58
C ALA A 43 -12.86 4.10 0.92
N ALA A 44 -11.55 4.14 0.89
CA ALA A 44 -10.74 3.04 0.36
C ALA A 44 -10.91 1.75 1.18
N ALA A 45 -11.04 1.86 2.51
CA ALA A 45 -11.27 0.71 3.38
C ALA A 45 -12.61 0.02 3.12
N HIS A 46 -13.66 0.80 2.83
CA HIS A 46 -14.97 0.24 2.49
C HIS A 46 -14.97 -0.47 1.14
N ASP A 47 -14.23 0.05 0.18
CA ASP A 47 -14.25 -0.40 -1.21
C ASP A 47 -13.24 -1.52 -1.52
N SER A 48 -12.37 -1.89 -0.58
CA SER A 48 -11.25 -2.77 -0.85
C SER A 48 -11.13 -3.92 0.16
N ARG A 49 -10.72 -5.09 -0.32
CA ARG A 49 -10.39 -6.23 0.56
C ARG A 49 -9.05 -6.06 1.27
N LEU A 50 -8.15 -5.31 0.66
CA LEU A 50 -6.80 -5.05 1.13
C LEU A 50 -6.45 -3.60 0.84
N LEU A 51 -6.01 -2.86 1.84
CA LEU A 51 -5.33 -1.59 1.65
C LEU A 51 -3.83 -1.83 1.58
N VAL A 52 -3.16 -1.14 0.67
CA VAL A 52 -1.70 -1.19 0.55
C VAL A 52 -1.16 0.23 0.65
N SER A 53 -0.47 0.55 1.72
CA SER A 53 0.25 1.82 1.82
C SER A 53 1.65 1.69 1.22
N VAL A 54 2.06 2.66 0.41
CA VAL A 54 3.36 2.66 -0.27
C VAL A 54 4.06 3.98 -0.04
N GLU A 55 5.24 3.93 0.57
CA GLU A 55 6.05 5.08 0.91
C GLU A 55 7.54 4.81 0.69
N ASP A 56 8.32 5.84 0.44
CA ASP A 56 9.79 5.79 0.46
C ASP A 56 10.38 6.30 1.80
N GLY A 57 9.54 6.30 2.83
CA GLY A 57 9.90 6.56 4.21
C GLY A 57 10.03 5.28 5.04
N THR A 58 10.51 5.44 6.26
CA THR A 58 10.61 4.33 7.22
C THR A 58 9.22 3.86 7.63
N LEU A 59 8.99 2.54 7.64
CA LEU A 59 7.71 1.93 8.02
C LEU A 59 7.28 2.28 9.45
N ALA A 60 8.25 2.34 10.38
CA ALA A 60 7.97 2.73 11.75
C ALA A 60 7.70 4.24 11.84
N GLY A 61 6.48 4.61 12.21
CA GLY A 61 6.06 6.00 12.35
C GLY A 61 5.87 6.77 11.03
N GLY A 62 5.91 6.09 9.89
CA GLY A 62 5.74 6.69 8.57
C GLY A 62 4.28 6.85 8.13
N PHE A 63 4.08 7.00 6.82
CA PHE A 63 2.76 7.18 6.22
C PHE A 63 1.83 5.98 6.49
N GLY A 64 2.33 4.76 6.36
CA GLY A 64 1.54 3.55 6.66
C GLY A 64 1.07 3.50 8.11
N SER A 65 1.86 4.01 9.05
CA SER A 65 1.44 4.15 10.45
C SER A 65 0.30 5.17 10.60
N ALA A 66 0.34 6.29 9.89
CA ALA A 66 -0.75 7.28 9.89
C ALA A 66 -2.05 6.69 9.32
N VAL A 67 -1.96 5.84 8.30
CA VAL A 67 -3.12 5.10 7.76
C VAL A 67 -3.73 4.17 8.82
N LEU A 68 -2.89 3.42 9.54
CA LEU A 68 -3.35 2.53 10.61
C LEU A 68 -4.04 3.30 11.75
N GLU A 69 -3.48 4.44 12.15
CA GLU A 69 -4.10 5.32 13.16
C GLU A 69 -5.46 5.83 12.69
N ALA A 70 -5.58 6.28 11.44
CA ALA A 70 -6.84 6.77 10.88
C ALA A 70 -7.92 5.67 10.85
N LEU A 71 -7.55 4.43 10.54
CA LEU A 71 -8.48 3.28 10.57
C LEU A 71 -8.89 2.94 12.00
N ALA A 72 -7.94 2.91 12.93
CA ALA A 72 -8.21 2.62 14.33
C ALA A 72 -9.13 3.66 14.96
N ASP A 73 -8.88 4.94 14.73
CA ASP A 73 -9.72 6.04 15.24
C ASP A 73 -11.14 6.01 14.66
N ALA A 74 -11.28 5.50 13.43
CA ALA A 74 -12.57 5.31 12.79
C ALA A 74 -13.30 4.01 13.20
N GLY A 75 -12.65 3.14 13.96
CA GLY A 75 -13.19 1.83 14.34
C GLY A 75 -13.33 0.88 13.15
N LEU A 76 -12.50 1.03 12.11
CA LEU A 76 -12.55 0.21 10.91
C LEU A 76 -11.54 -0.94 10.99
N GLU A 77 -12.04 -2.15 10.82
CA GLU A 77 -11.23 -3.36 10.72
C GLU A 77 -10.98 -3.68 9.24
N THR A 78 -9.80 -3.31 8.76
CA THR A 78 -9.40 -3.53 7.37
C THR A 78 -7.99 -4.10 7.34
N GLN A 79 -7.75 -5.08 6.48
CA GLN A 79 -6.41 -5.57 6.28
C GLN A 79 -5.54 -4.53 5.59
N VAL A 80 -4.36 -4.29 6.13
CA VAL A 80 -3.39 -3.33 5.59
C VAL A 80 -2.05 -4.03 5.37
N LEU A 81 -1.53 -3.91 4.16
CA LEU A 81 -0.14 -4.20 3.82
C LEU A 81 0.61 -2.87 3.76
N ARG A 82 1.66 -2.73 4.56
CA ARG A 82 2.50 -1.54 4.54
C ARG A 82 3.80 -1.83 3.80
N LEU A 83 4.10 -1.06 2.78
CA LEU A 83 5.33 -1.15 1.99
C LEU A 83 6.12 0.15 2.15
N GLY A 84 7.36 0.04 2.57
CA GLY A 84 8.24 1.17 2.85
C GLY A 84 9.62 0.70 3.29
N LEU A 85 10.48 1.62 3.65
CA LEU A 85 11.83 1.31 4.08
C LEU A 85 11.82 0.61 5.44
N PRO A 86 12.66 -0.40 5.65
CA PRO A 86 12.84 -0.99 6.96
C PRO A 86 13.48 0.02 7.93
N ASP A 87 13.22 -0.14 9.21
CA ASP A 87 13.91 0.63 10.26
C ASP A 87 15.34 0.07 10.47
N ALA A 88 16.17 0.24 9.44
CA ALA A 88 17.55 -0.22 9.38
C ALA A 88 18.35 0.64 8.40
N PHE A 89 19.66 0.62 8.56
CA PHE A 89 20.53 1.28 7.57
C PHE A 89 20.45 0.59 6.22
N VAL A 90 20.07 1.35 5.19
CA VAL A 90 20.09 0.91 3.80
C VAL A 90 21.43 1.30 3.20
N GLY A 91 22.06 0.37 2.50
CA GLY A 91 23.37 0.61 1.86
C GLY A 91 23.31 1.68 0.76
N HIS A 92 24.47 2.02 0.24
CA HIS A 92 24.58 2.95 -0.89
C HIS A 92 24.25 2.27 -2.22
N GLY A 93 23.60 3.02 -3.10
CA GLY A 93 23.26 2.56 -4.44
C GLY A 93 22.41 3.59 -5.18
N THR A 94 22.04 3.27 -6.42
CA THR A 94 21.05 4.06 -7.16
C THR A 94 19.69 3.90 -6.50
N VAL A 95 18.85 4.91 -6.61
CA VAL A 95 17.47 4.87 -6.05
C VAL A 95 16.71 3.67 -6.61
N GLU A 96 16.78 3.45 -7.92
CA GLU A 96 16.12 2.32 -8.60
C GLU A 96 16.62 0.96 -8.08
N GLY A 97 17.94 0.80 -7.94
CA GLY A 97 18.54 -0.42 -7.42
C GLY A 97 18.16 -0.70 -5.96
N LEU A 98 18.11 0.34 -5.14
CA LEU A 98 17.70 0.22 -3.74
C LEU A 98 16.21 -0.13 -3.62
N LEU A 99 15.34 0.52 -4.39
CA LEU A 99 13.91 0.20 -4.40
C LEU A 99 13.67 -1.23 -4.86
N SER A 100 14.37 -1.69 -5.90
CA SER A 100 14.27 -3.08 -6.36
C SER A 100 14.74 -4.07 -5.29
N THR A 101 15.88 -3.83 -4.66
CA THR A 101 16.39 -4.68 -3.57
C THR A 101 15.43 -4.77 -2.39
N LEU A 102 14.69 -3.70 -2.10
CA LEU A 102 13.72 -3.63 -1.01
C LEU A 102 12.31 -4.10 -1.40
N GLY A 103 12.09 -4.51 -2.66
CA GLY A 103 10.78 -4.90 -3.15
C GLY A 103 9.80 -3.73 -3.27
N LEU A 104 10.32 -2.52 -3.48
CA LEU A 104 9.56 -1.28 -3.62
C LEU A 104 9.49 -0.76 -5.06
N ASP A 105 10.04 -1.49 -6.02
CA ASP A 105 9.77 -1.29 -7.43
C ASP A 105 8.38 -1.87 -7.79
N ALA A 106 7.90 -1.59 -8.99
CA ALA A 106 6.56 -2.01 -9.42
C ALA A 106 6.35 -3.53 -9.27
N HIS A 107 7.32 -4.33 -9.70
CA HIS A 107 7.25 -5.79 -9.63
C HIS A 107 7.22 -6.29 -8.17
N GLY A 108 8.11 -5.81 -7.31
CA GLY A 108 8.15 -6.18 -5.89
C GLY A 108 6.88 -5.80 -5.13
N ILE A 109 6.29 -4.65 -5.46
CA ILE A 109 4.99 -4.22 -4.92
C ILE A 109 3.90 -5.19 -5.37
N ALA A 110 3.83 -5.51 -6.67
CA ALA A 110 2.83 -6.42 -7.22
C ALA A 110 2.95 -7.84 -6.61
N GLU A 111 4.16 -8.39 -6.51
CA GLU A 111 4.41 -9.67 -5.83
C GLU A 111 3.94 -9.67 -4.37
N SER A 112 4.27 -8.62 -3.62
CA SER A 112 3.89 -8.50 -2.21
C SER A 112 2.37 -8.49 -2.04
N VAL A 113 1.66 -7.81 -2.93
CA VAL A 113 0.19 -7.75 -2.93
C VAL A 113 -0.40 -9.10 -3.30
N ALA A 114 0.06 -9.73 -4.38
CA ALA A 114 -0.42 -11.02 -4.81
C ALA A 114 -0.25 -12.08 -3.71
N HIS A 115 0.92 -12.15 -3.11
CA HIS A 115 1.20 -13.05 -2.00
C HIS A 115 0.30 -12.79 -0.78
N ARG A 116 0.07 -11.53 -0.43
CA ARG A 116 -0.82 -11.17 0.68
C ARG A 116 -2.26 -11.60 0.39
N LEU A 117 -2.74 -11.45 -0.84
CA LEU A 117 -4.12 -11.81 -1.22
C LEU A 117 -4.36 -13.31 -1.24
N GLU A 118 -3.35 -14.14 -1.48
CA GLU A 118 -3.45 -15.61 -1.36
C GLU A 118 -3.84 -16.04 0.06
N GLY A 119 -3.39 -15.31 1.08
CA GLY A 119 -3.71 -15.55 2.49
C GLY A 119 -5.02 -14.88 2.97
N VAL A 120 -5.67 -14.08 2.13
CA VAL A 120 -6.91 -13.37 2.48
C VAL A 120 -8.10 -14.17 1.97
N ALA A 121 -8.97 -14.60 2.89
CA ALA A 121 -10.23 -15.23 2.51
C ALA A 121 -11.04 -14.31 1.56
N PRO A 122 -11.72 -14.86 0.54
CA PRO A 122 -12.59 -14.06 -0.32
C PRO A 122 -13.59 -13.29 0.54
N ALA A 123 -13.85 -12.03 0.17
CA ALA A 123 -14.89 -11.26 0.84
C ALA A 123 -16.15 -12.11 0.91
N ARG A 124 -16.76 -12.24 2.07
CA ARG A 124 -18.06 -12.91 2.21
C ARG A 124 -19.00 -12.20 1.26
N GLY A 125 -19.32 -12.86 0.15
CA GLY A 125 -20.34 -12.37 -0.75
C GLY A 125 -21.58 -12.11 0.08
N GLY A 126 -22.03 -10.88 0.10
CA GLY A 126 -23.32 -10.59 0.69
C GLY A 126 -24.33 -11.43 -0.07
N GLU A 127 -24.87 -12.44 0.59
CA GLU A 127 -26.09 -13.07 0.13
C GLU A 127 -27.14 -11.95 0.10
N ARG A 128 -27.60 -11.67 -1.09
CA ARG A 128 -28.75 -10.81 -1.29
C ARG A 128 -30.02 -11.57 -0.94
#